data_eae43a44bc495879fc95bc776d38f55c
#
_entry.id   eae43a44bc495879fc95bc776d38f55c
#
_cell.length_a   1.000
_cell.length_b   1.000
_cell.length_c   1.000
_cell.angle_alpha   90.00
_cell.angle_beta   90.00
_cell.angle_gamma   90.00
#
_symmetry.space_group_name_H-M   'P 1'
#
loop_
_entity.id
_entity.type
_entity.pdbx_description
1 polymer ?
#
loop_
_entity_poly.entity_id
_entity_poly.type
_entity_poly.pdbx_seq_one_letter_code
_entity_poly.pdbx_strand_id
1 'polypeptide(L)'
;MTDFIAAMPKAELHVHLEGTLEPEHIFELAQKNGIELEYDSPEAVIAAYDFDDLPSFLKIYYAGMNVLITEQDFYELTYRYFERAAADNVRYVEPFFDPQGHTSRGVAFKTVIDGITRAQADAAENLGVRSRLIMCFLRDMSAESAMEHLEMAKPYLDRLIGVGLDSDEKDNPPLKFADVFAKAREWGLKLTMHCDVDQENTVSNIWDVVTKVEADRVDHGVNSLEDEALCAEIVTRGLGL
;
A
#
# COMPACT_ATOMS: atom_id res chain seq x y z
N MET A 1 30.36 2.83 -9.78
CA MET A 1 28.96 3.31 -9.61
C MET A 1 28.10 2.31 -8.84
N THR A 2 28.17 1.02 -9.15
CA THR A 2 27.44 -0.07 -8.46
C THR A 2 27.73 -0.11 -6.95
N ASP A 3 28.99 -0.03 -6.55
CA ASP A 3 29.38 -0.07 -5.11
C ASP A 3 28.89 1.16 -4.34
N PHE A 4 28.84 2.33 -5.00
CA PHE A 4 28.29 3.55 -4.39
C PHE A 4 26.78 3.42 -4.13
N ILE A 5 26.03 2.93 -5.12
CA ILE A 5 24.57 2.72 -5.00
C ILE A 5 24.25 1.66 -3.94
N ALA A 6 25.00 0.56 -3.92
CA ALA A 6 24.83 -0.50 -2.92
C ALA A 6 25.09 0.01 -1.49
N ALA A 7 26.15 0.83 -1.31
CA ALA A 7 26.51 1.37 0.00
C ALA A 7 25.64 2.53 0.48
N MET A 8 24.92 3.20 -0.43
CA MET A 8 24.09 4.35 -0.09
C MET A 8 22.87 3.91 0.74
N PRO A 9 22.61 4.53 1.92
CA PRO A 9 21.38 4.27 2.65
C PRO A 9 20.17 4.81 1.88
N LYS A 10 19.08 4.03 1.86
CA LYS A 10 17.87 4.33 1.10
C LYS A 10 16.64 4.43 2.00
N ALA A 11 15.62 5.13 1.53
CA ALA A 11 14.26 5.07 2.05
C ALA A 11 13.32 4.58 0.94
N GLU A 12 12.29 3.82 1.32
CA GLU A 12 11.23 3.39 0.43
C GLU A 12 9.89 3.86 0.98
N LEU A 13 9.20 4.72 0.22
CA LEU A 13 8.02 5.42 0.68
C LEU A 13 6.74 5.00 -0.07
N HIS A 14 6.87 4.11 -1.06
CA HIS A 14 5.76 3.64 -1.88
C HIS A 14 5.92 2.15 -2.19
N VAL A 15 5.47 1.31 -1.27
CA VAL A 15 5.47 -0.14 -1.42
C VAL A 15 4.25 -0.74 -0.73
N HIS A 16 3.50 -1.57 -1.46
CA HIS A 16 2.38 -2.33 -0.92
C HIS A 16 2.89 -3.66 -0.41
N LEU A 17 2.70 -3.95 0.88
CA LEU A 17 3.22 -5.18 1.50
C LEU A 17 2.73 -6.43 0.78
N GLU A 18 1.45 -6.47 0.44
CA GLU A 18 0.85 -7.59 -0.26
C GLU A 18 1.50 -7.85 -1.63
N GLY A 19 1.92 -6.76 -2.31
CA GLY A 19 2.65 -6.83 -3.57
C GLY A 19 4.09 -7.34 -3.44
N THR A 20 4.62 -7.42 -2.23
CA THR A 20 5.96 -8.00 -1.98
C THR A 20 5.96 -9.52 -1.83
N LEU A 21 4.79 -10.14 -1.93
CA LEU A 21 4.61 -11.58 -1.81
C LEU A 21 5.20 -12.29 -3.04
N GLU A 22 6.32 -12.99 -2.85
CA GLU A 22 7.01 -13.68 -3.92
C GLU A 22 6.30 -14.96 -4.34
N PRO A 23 6.37 -15.39 -5.61
CA PRO A 23 5.67 -16.57 -6.12
C PRO A 23 5.90 -17.84 -5.31
N GLU A 24 7.13 -18.12 -4.91
CA GLU A 24 7.48 -19.27 -4.07
C GLU A 24 6.77 -19.21 -2.71
N HIS A 25 6.70 -18.01 -2.11
CA HIS A 25 6.04 -17.80 -0.83
C HIS A 25 4.51 -17.96 -0.96
N ILE A 26 3.92 -17.56 -2.10
CA ILE A 26 2.50 -17.81 -2.40
C ILE A 26 2.23 -19.31 -2.31
N PHE A 27 3.06 -20.15 -2.95
CA PHE A 27 2.87 -21.61 -2.94
C PHE A 27 3.10 -22.22 -1.55
N GLU A 28 4.09 -21.76 -0.80
CA GLU A 28 4.32 -22.19 0.59
C GLU A 28 3.10 -21.93 1.46
N LEU A 29 2.54 -20.72 1.40
CA LEU A 29 1.38 -20.30 2.18
C LEU A 29 0.10 -21.00 1.70
N ALA A 30 -0.09 -21.17 0.40
CA ALA A 30 -1.22 -21.90 -0.15
C ALA A 30 -1.26 -23.35 0.36
N GLN A 31 -0.12 -24.04 0.34
CA GLN A 31 0.00 -25.39 0.89
C GLN A 31 -0.28 -25.42 2.40
N LYS A 32 0.30 -24.47 3.16
CA LYS A 32 0.12 -24.33 4.62
C LYS A 32 -1.35 -24.12 4.98
N ASN A 33 -2.04 -23.26 4.23
CA ASN A 33 -3.40 -22.80 4.54
C ASN A 33 -4.49 -23.59 3.79
N GLY A 34 -4.12 -24.56 2.96
CA GLY A 34 -5.06 -25.38 2.19
C GLY A 34 -5.82 -24.59 1.12
N ILE A 35 -5.19 -23.59 0.54
CA ILE A 35 -5.76 -22.74 -0.52
C ILE A 35 -5.36 -23.31 -1.88
N GLU A 36 -6.36 -23.49 -2.76
CA GLU A 36 -6.14 -23.88 -4.15
C GLU A 36 -5.75 -22.63 -4.96
N LEU A 37 -4.65 -22.71 -5.71
CA LEU A 37 -4.17 -21.66 -6.57
C LEU A 37 -4.65 -21.88 -8.01
N GLU A 38 -4.87 -20.78 -8.74
CA GLU A 38 -5.15 -20.82 -10.19
C GLU A 38 -3.92 -21.20 -11.02
N TYR A 39 -2.73 -21.12 -10.46
CA TYR A 39 -1.45 -21.38 -11.12
C TYR A 39 -0.83 -22.67 -10.62
N ASP A 40 -0.25 -23.45 -11.55
CA ASP A 40 0.34 -24.76 -11.25
C ASP A 40 1.78 -24.68 -10.70
N SER A 41 2.44 -23.53 -10.86
CA SER A 41 3.82 -23.35 -10.39
C SER A 41 4.18 -21.87 -10.15
N PRO A 42 5.24 -21.58 -9.37
CA PRO A 42 5.77 -20.23 -9.22
C PRO A 42 6.13 -19.57 -10.56
N GLU A 43 6.67 -20.33 -11.52
CA GLU A 43 7.02 -19.83 -12.86
C GLU A 43 5.77 -19.40 -13.64
N ALA A 44 4.64 -20.08 -13.44
CA ALA A 44 3.36 -19.70 -14.04
C ALA A 44 2.84 -18.38 -13.46
N VAL A 45 3.05 -18.13 -12.17
CA VAL A 45 2.74 -16.83 -11.54
C VAL A 45 3.63 -15.75 -12.14
N ILE A 46 4.94 -15.99 -12.26
CA ILE A 46 5.88 -15.03 -12.87
C ILE A 46 5.45 -14.69 -14.31
N ALA A 47 5.06 -15.69 -15.08
CA ALA A 47 4.60 -15.48 -16.46
C ALA A 47 3.29 -14.67 -16.53
N ALA A 48 2.45 -14.74 -15.48
CA ALA A 48 1.20 -13.97 -15.42
C ALA A 48 1.42 -12.49 -15.07
N TYR A 49 2.63 -12.09 -14.60
CA TYR A 49 2.99 -10.68 -14.40
C TYR A 49 3.18 -9.91 -15.72
N ASP A 50 2.91 -10.51 -16.85
CA ASP A 50 2.83 -9.83 -18.16
C ASP A 50 1.44 -9.20 -18.32
N PHE A 51 1.23 -8.05 -17.68
CA PHE A 51 -0.05 -7.32 -17.65
C PHE A 51 0.02 -6.07 -18.52
N ASP A 52 -1.11 -5.73 -19.16
CA ASP A 52 -1.24 -4.61 -20.10
C ASP A 52 -1.74 -3.31 -19.41
N ASP A 53 -2.45 -3.44 -18.27
CA ASP A 53 -3.10 -2.34 -17.58
C ASP A 53 -3.24 -2.59 -16.07
N LEU A 54 -3.66 -1.55 -15.33
CA LEU A 54 -3.87 -1.63 -13.88
C LEU A 54 -4.88 -2.73 -13.47
N PRO A 55 -6.05 -2.89 -14.12
CA PRO A 55 -6.98 -3.96 -13.77
C PRO A 55 -6.41 -5.36 -13.89
N SER A 56 -5.62 -5.64 -14.93
CA SER A 56 -4.97 -6.95 -15.11
C SER A 56 -3.90 -7.22 -14.05
N PHE A 57 -3.13 -6.19 -13.65
CA PHE A 57 -2.23 -6.26 -12.51
C PHE A 57 -2.97 -6.56 -11.21
N LEU A 58 -4.03 -5.79 -10.89
CA LEU A 58 -4.79 -5.95 -9.66
C LEU A 58 -5.41 -7.35 -9.52
N LYS A 59 -5.80 -7.98 -10.63
CA LYS A 59 -6.31 -9.36 -10.60
C LYS A 59 -5.27 -10.34 -10.03
N ILE A 60 -4.02 -10.24 -10.47
CA ILE A 60 -2.92 -11.10 -9.99
C ILE A 60 -2.57 -10.75 -8.53
N TYR A 61 -2.52 -9.46 -8.23
CA TYR A 61 -2.25 -8.93 -6.89
C TYR A 61 -3.24 -9.48 -5.86
N TYR A 62 -4.55 -9.34 -6.09
CA TYR A 62 -5.58 -9.84 -5.18
C TYR A 62 -5.64 -11.38 -5.12
N ALA A 63 -5.36 -12.07 -6.22
CA ALA A 63 -5.27 -13.53 -6.19
C ALA A 63 -4.13 -14.00 -5.27
N GLY A 64 -2.98 -13.32 -5.32
CA GLY A 64 -1.84 -13.60 -4.42
C GLY A 64 -2.19 -13.37 -2.94
N MET A 65 -2.94 -12.32 -2.61
CA MET A 65 -3.33 -12.01 -1.22
C MET A 65 -4.17 -13.11 -0.55
N ASN A 66 -4.87 -13.95 -1.31
CA ASN A 66 -5.79 -14.95 -0.77
C ASN A 66 -5.10 -16.00 0.12
N VAL A 67 -3.81 -16.20 -0.02
CA VAL A 67 -3.05 -17.15 0.81
C VAL A 67 -2.73 -16.63 2.21
N LEU A 68 -2.90 -15.33 2.48
CA LEU A 68 -2.62 -14.68 3.76
C LEU A 68 -3.83 -14.81 4.69
N ILE A 69 -3.77 -15.69 5.71
CA ILE A 69 -4.90 -16.04 6.59
C ILE A 69 -4.58 -15.76 8.06
N THR A 70 -3.38 -16.10 8.51
CA THR A 70 -3.01 -16.05 9.92
C THR A 70 -2.09 -14.86 10.23
N GLU A 71 -2.04 -14.45 11.49
CA GLU A 71 -1.06 -13.44 11.96
C GLU A 71 0.37 -13.80 11.55
N GLN A 72 0.71 -15.09 11.58
CA GLN A 72 2.04 -15.55 11.19
C GLN A 72 2.30 -15.36 9.69
N ASP A 73 1.28 -15.48 8.82
CA ASP A 73 1.45 -15.24 7.38
C ASP A 73 1.77 -13.76 7.10
N PHE A 74 1.09 -12.84 7.76
CA PHE A 74 1.38 -11.40 7.67
C PHE A 74 2.73 -11.03 8.25
N TYR A 75 3.14 -11.70 9.32
CA TYR A 75 4.48 -11.56 9.87
C TYR A 75 5.54 -12.02 8.87
N GLU A 76 5.40 -13.22 8.31
CA GLU A 76 6.36 -13.80 7.36
C GLU A 76 6.47 -12.98 6.08
N LEU A 77 5.34 -12.55 5.50
CA LEU A 77 5.30 -11.62 4.37
C LEU A 77 6.14 -10.37 4.65
N THR A 78 5.81 -9.69 5.74
CA THR A 78 6.41 -8.41 6.11
C THR A 78 7.89 -8.55 6.47
N TYR A 79 8.26 -9.59 7.21
CA TYR A 79 9.65 -9.78 7.62
C TYR A 79 10.55 -10.15 6.45
N ARG A 80 10.11 -11.04 5.54
CA ARG A 80 10.84 -11.37 4.30
C ARG A 80 11.05 -10.14 3.42
N TYR A 81 10.07 -9.26 3.32
CA TYR A 81 10.24 -7.98 2.63
C TYR A 81 11.36 -7.16 3.30
N PHE A 82 11.36 -7.01 4.63
CA PHE A 82 12.40 -6.26 5.34
C PHE A 82 13.78 -6.87 5.22
N GLU A 83 13.91 -8.20 5.14
CA GLU A 83 15.19 -8.86 4.87
C GLU A 83 15.76 -8.42 3.51
N ARG A 84 14.93 -8.38 2.46
CA ARG A 84 15.34 -7.90 1.13
C ARG A 84 15.69 -6.42 1.15
N ALA A 85 14.85 -5.60 1.76
CA ALA A 85 15.09 -4.16 1.92
C ALA A 85 16.41 -3.87 2.66
N ALA A 86 16.70 -4.62 3.73
CA ALA A 86 17.96 -4.50 4.46
C ALA A 86 19.18 -4.87 3.61
N ALA A 87 19.07 -5.95 2.79
CA ALA A 87 20.13 -6.37 1.87
C ALA A 87 20.44 -5.28 0.82
N ASP A 88 19.43 -4.52 0.41
CA ASP A 88 19.56 -3.37 -0.49
C ASP A 88 19.96 -2.05 0.21
N ASN A 89 20.29 -2.13 1.51
CA ASN A 89 20.67 -0.99 2.35
C ASN A 89 19.54 0.05 2.52
N VAL A 90 18.28 -0.40 2.47
CA VAL A 90 17.13 0.41 2.89
C VAL A 90 17.15 0.53 4.41
N ARG A 91 16.93 1.73 4.95
CA ARG A 91 16.98 2.04 6.38
C ARG A 91 15.65 2.54 6.94
N TYR A 92 14.77 2.99 6.06
CA TYR A 92 13.46 3.48 6.42
C TYR A 92 12.42 3.13 5.37
N VAL A 93 11.23 2.70 5.81
CA VAL A 93 10.14 2.30 4.91
C VAL A 93 8.81 2.83 5.43
N GLU A 94 7.95 3.30 4.53
CA GLU A 94 6.54 3.60 4.79
C GLU A 94 5.65 2.66 3.96
N PRO A 95 5.48 1.40 4.38
CA PRO A 95 4.72 0.45 3.58
C PRO A 95 3.22 0.67 3.72
N PHE A 96 2.49 0.42 2.62
CA PHE A 96 1.04 0.34 2.57
C PHE A 96 0.57 -1.08 2.91
N PHE A 97 -0.66 -1.19 3.42
CA PHE A 97 -1.40 -2.45 3.54
C PHE A 97 -2.90 -2.23 3.36
N ASP A 98 -3.60 -3.24 2.84
CA ASP A 98 -4.99 -3.17 2.40
C ASP A 98 -5.92 -4.03 3.27
N PRO A 99 -6.34 -3.58 4.47
CA PRO A 99 -7.12 -4.43 5.38
C PRO A 99 -8.45 -4.86 4.78
N GLN A 100 -9.08 -4.07 3.90
CA GLN A 100 -10.34 -4.40 3.25
C GLN A 100 -10.23 -5.66 2.37
N GLY A 101 -9.11 -5.85 1.67
CA GLY A 101 -8.84 -7.05 0.88
C GLY A 101 -8.78 -8.32 1.72
N HIS A 102 -8.48 -8.20 3.01
CA HIS A 102 -8.40 -9.33 3.95
C HIS A 102 -9.70 -9.53 4.72
N THR A 103 -10.31 -8.46 5.24
CA THR A 103 -11.54 -8.56 6.05
C THR A 103 -12.74 -9.01 5.23
N SER A 104 -12.79 -8.65 3.94
CA SER A 104 -13.85 -9.08 3.00
C SER A 104 -13.94 -10.61 2.86
N ARG A 105 -12.84 -11.33 3.14
CA ARG A 105 -12.76 -12.81 3.11
C ARG A 105 -12.67 -13.44 4.51
N GLY A 106 -12.98 -12.66 5.57
CA GLY A 106 -13.13 -13.16 6.94
C GLY A 106 -11.86 -13.13 7.80
N VAL A 107 -10.74 -12.57 7.32
CA VAL A 107 -9.53 -12.36 8.13
C VAL A 107 -9.74 -11.13 9.02
N ALA A 108 -9.59 -11.27 10.32
CA ALA A 108 -9.83 -10.16 11.24
C ALA A 108 -8.77 -9.04 11.07
N PHE A 109 -9.19 -7.78 11.13
CA PHE A 109 -8.29 -6.61 11.09
C PHE A 109 -7.11 -6.74 12.07
N LYS A 110 -7.40 -7.21 13.30
CA LYS A 110 -6.38 -7.46 14.32
C LYS A 110 -5.30 -8.46 13.85
N THR A 111 -5.68 -9.51 13.15
CA THR A 111 -4.76 -10.53 12.62
C THR A 111 -3.75 -9.91 11.66
N VAL A 112 -4.23 -9.03 10.77
CA VAL A 112 -3.40 -8.32 9.78
C VAL A 112 -2.41 -7.39 10.47
N ILE A 113 -2.92 -6.45 11.28
CA ILE A 113 -2.08 -5.40 11.87
C ILE A 113 -1.10 -5.95 12.91
N ASP A 114 -1.47 -6.97 13.68
CA ASP A 114 -0.57 -7.57 14.66
C ASP A 114 0.60 -8.30 13.98
N GLY A 115 0.34 -9.06 12.91
CA GLY A 115 1.40 -9.72 12.15
C GLY A 115 2.40 -8.72 11.56
N ILE A 116 1.88 -7.70 10.89
CA ILE A 116 2.72 -6.66 10.27
C ILE A 116 3.54 -5.91 11.33
N THR A 117 2.91 -5.43 12.41
CA THR A 117 3.62 -4.60 13.40
C THR A 117 4.62 -5.38 14.25
N ARG A 118 4.39 -6.69 14.46
CA ARG A 118 5.39 -7.57 15.05
C ARG A 118 6.62 -7.70 14.17
N ALA A 119 6.43 -7.91 12.86
CA ALA A 119 7.54 -7.96 11.91
C ALA A 119 8.30 -6.62 11.81
N GLN A 120 7.60 -5.47 11.89
CA GLN A 120 8.25 -4.16 11.95
C GLN A 120 9.16 -4.01 13.18
N ALA A 121 8.71 -4.48 14.35
CA ALA A 121 9.51 -4.42 15.58
C ALA A 121 10.77 -5.28 15.46
N ASP A 122 10.62 -6.52 15.01
CA ASP A 122 11.74 -7.46 14.83
C ASP A 122 12.72 -6.98 13.76
N ALA A 123 12.24 -6.39 12.65
CA ALA A 123 13.09 -5.82 11.62
C ALA A 123 13.90 -4.61 12.12
N ALA A 124 13.30 -3.77 12.94
CA ALA A 124 14.00 -2.64 13.55
C ALA A 124 15.13 -3.10 14.47
N GLU A 125 14.89 -4.17 15.24
CA GLU A 125 15.87 -4.74 16.18
C GLU A 125 16.98 -5.53 15.44
N ASN A 126 16.58 -6.43 14.53
CA ASN A 126 17.48 -7.43 13.95
C ASN A 126 18.15 -6.99 12.64
N LEU A 127 17.46 -6.15 11.84
CA LEU A 127 17.89 -5.74 10.50
C LEU A 127 18.29 -4.25 10.43
N GLY A 128 17.92 -3.46 11.44
CA GLY A 128 18.15 -2.02 11.46
C GLY A 128 17.30 -1.25 10.45
N VAL A 129 16.19 -1.83 10.00
CA VAL A 129 15.20 -1.18 9.12
C VAL A 129 14.06 -0.64 9.97
N ARG A 130 13.89 0.68 9.98
CA ARG A 130 12.77 1.34 10.65
C ARG A 130 11.62 1.53 9.68
N SER A 131 10.39 1.43 10.18
CA SER A 131 9.22 1.62 9.32
C SER A 131 8.05 2.28 10.05
N ARG A 132 7.15 2.88 9.26
CA ARG A 132 5.88 3.47 9.69
C ARG A 132 4.79 3.00 8.75
N LEU A 133 3.71 2.44 9.30
CA LEU A 133 2.67 1.78 8.51
C LEU A 133 1.62 2.78 8.02
N ILE A 134 1.20 2.64 6.76
CA ILE A 134 0.10 3.40 6.15
C ILE A 134 -1.02 2.41 5.81
N MET A 135 -2.23 2.66 6.30
CA MET A 135 -3.40 1.86 5.98
C MET A 135 -4.11 2.43 4.75
N CYS A 136 -4.22 1.65 3.68
CA CYS A 136 -4.94 2.08 2.49
C CYS A 136 -6.41 1.67 2.49
N PHE A 137 -7.21 2.49 1.82
CA PHE A 137 -8.59 2.18 1.48
C PHE A 137 -8.67 1.84 0.01
N LEU A 138 -9.37 0.73 -0.30
CA LEU A 138 -9.60 0.30 -1.67
C LEU A 138 -10.71 1.18 -2.30
N ARG A 139 -10.35 1.98 -3.30
CA ARG A 139 -11.26 3.00 -3.87
C ARG A 139 -12.39 2.42 -4.72
N ASP A 140 -12.26 1.18 -5.17
CA ASP A 140 -13.32 0.39 -5.82
C ASP A 140 -14.35 -0.15 -4.82
N MET A 141 -14.07 -0.10 -3.51
CA MET A 141 -15.04 -0.35 -2.45
C MET A 141 -15.80 0.92 -2.05
N SER A 142 -16.81 0.80 -1.19
CA SER A 142 -17.61 1.95 -0.77
C SER A 142 -16.91 2.83 0.29
N ALA A 143 -17.28 4.11 0.35
CA ALA A 143 -16.79 5.03 1.37
C ALA A 143 -17.23 4.61 2.78
N GLU A 144 -18.40 3.96 2.91
CA GLU A 144 -18.90 3.39 4.17
C GLU A 144 -17.95 2.29 4.65
N SER A 145 -17.54 1.38 3.75
CA SER A 145 -16.54 0.34 4.08
C SER A 145 -15.22 0.95 4.51
N ALA A 146 -14.74 2.00 3.84
CA ALA A 146 -13.53 2.70 4.24
C ALA A 146 -13.66 3.33 5.63
N MET A 147 -14.80 3.95 5.94
CA MET A 147 -15.08 4.52 7.26
C MET A 147 -15.14 3.44 8.36
N GLU A 148 -15.75 2.29 8.08
CA GLU A 148 -15.77 1.14 9.00
C GLU A 148 -14.35 0.66 9.33
N HIS A 149 -13.47 0.58 8.32
CA HIS A 149 -12.07 0.18 8.52
C HIS A 149 -11.25 1.25 9.26
N LEU A 150 -11.54 2.53 9.02
CA LEU A 150 -10.95 3.60 9.81
C LEU A 150 -11.35 3.47 11.31
N GLU A 151 -12.62 3.17 11.61
CA GLU A 151 -13.05 2.93 12.99
C GLU A 151 -12.43 1.65 13.59
N MET A 152 -12.24 0.58 12.79
CA MET A 152 -11.51 -0.62 13.22
C MET A 152 -10.04 -0.30 13.56
N ALA A 153 -9.43 0.66 12.87
CA ALA A 153 -8.05 1.07 13.10
C ALA A 153 -7.88 1.92 14.37
N LYS A 154 -8.96 2.47 14.93
CA LYS A 154 -8.92 3.39 16.09
C LYS A 154 -8.12 2.87 17.30
N PRO A 155 -8.19 1.59 17.70
CA PRO A 155 -7.37 1.06 18.80
C PRO A 155 -5.87 0.96 18.47
N TYR A 156 -5.47 1.20 17.22
CA TYR A 156 -4.12 0.97 16.69
C TYR A 156 -3.50 2.23 16.08
N LEU A 157 -4.05 3.41 16.38
CA LEU A 157 -3.56 4.68 15.81
C LEU A 157 -2.09 4.96 16.12
N ASP A 158 -1.59 4.46 17.24
CA ASP A 158 -0.18 4.55 17.63
C ASP A 158 0.76 3.73 16.72
N ARG A 159 0.22 2.80 15.94
CA ARG A 159 0.94 1.94 15.00
C ARG A 159 0.93 2.48 13.56
N LEU A 160 0.09 3.47 13.28
CA LEU A 160 -0.11 4.05 11.95
C LEU A 160 0.50 5.46 11.87
N ILE A 161 1.17 5.77 10.77
CA ILE A 161 1.56 7.15 10.47
C ILE A 161 0.46 7.86 9.68
N GLY A 162 -0.26 7.15 8.87
CA GLY A 162 -1.24 7.73 7.96
C GLY A 162 -2.19 6.71 7.35
N VAL A 163 -3.03 7.23 6.48
CA VAL A 163 -3.94 6.47 5.62
C VAL A 163 -3.73 6.84 4.16
N GLY A 164 -4.00 5.88 3.28
CA GLY A 164 -3.88 6.02 1.84
C GLY A 164 -5.17 5.67 1.09
N LEU A 165 -5.18 5.92 -0.21
CA LEU A 165 -6.22 5.51 -1.15
C LEU A 165 -5.55 4.86 -2.34
N ASP A 166 -5.93 3.63 -2.68
CA ASP A 166 -5.35 2.85 -3.78
C ASP A 166 -6.39 2.01 -4.52
N SER A 167 -5.96 0.99 -5.28
CA SER A 167 -6.81 0.16 -6.14
C SER A 167 -7.28 0.88 -7.40
N ASP A 168 -8.38 0.42 -8.04
CA ASP A 168 -8.82 0.88 -9.36
C ASP A 168 -9.38 2.31 -9.32
N GLU A 169 -8.65 3.26 -9.95
CA GLU A 169 -9.03 4.67 -10.00
C GLU A 169 -10.22 4.94 -10.94
N LYS A 170 -10.45 4.07 -11.93
CA LYS A 170 -11.51 4.26 -12.89
C LYS A 170 -12.88 4.35 -12.21
N ASP A 171 -13.61 5.42 -12.49
CA ASP A 171 -14.93 5.71 -11.90
C ASP A 171 -14.95 5.86 -10.36
N ASN A 172 -13.76 5.91 -9.72
CA ASN A 172 -13.61 6.02 -8.28
C ASN A 172 -12.79 7.28 -7.88
N PRO A 173 -13.35 8.48 -8.07
CA PRO A 173 -12.63 9.74 -7.80
C PRO A 173 -12.30 9.89 -6.30
N PRO A 174 -11.21 10.60 -5.95
CA PRO A 174 -10.75 10.76 -4.56
C PRO A 174 -11.80 11.39 -3.64
N LEU A 175 -12.63 12.30 -4.16
CA LEU A 175 -13.67 12.98 -3.35
C LEU A 175 -14.77 12.05 -2.86
N LYS A 176 -14.93 10.86 -3.41
CA LYS A 176 -15.80 9.80 -2.86
C LYS A 176 -15.47 9.49 -1.39
N PHE A 177 -14.20 9.68 -1.00
CA PHE A 177 -13.68 9.36 0.33
C PHE A 177 -13.38 10.60 1.20
N ALA A 178 -13.82 11.79 0.79
CA ALA A 178 -13.48 13.05 1.47
C ALA A 178 -13.77 13.03 2.98
N ASP A 179 -14.92 12.48 3.40
CA ASP A 179 -15.31 12.40 4.81
C ASP A 179 -14.42 11.44 5.60
N VAL A 180 -13.98 10.34 5.00
CA VAL A 180 -13.07 9.37 5.61
C VAL A 180 -11.71 10.02 5.88
N PHE A 181 -11.18 10.74 4.90
CA PHE A 181 -9.90 11.44 5.04
C PHE A 181 -9.97 12.62 5.99
N ALA A 182 -11.08 13.38 5.99
CA ALA A 182 -11.30 14.43 7.00
C ALA A 182 -11.28 13.84 8.41
N LYS A 183 -11.92 12.69 8.61
CA LYS A 183 -11.94 11.98 9.90
C LYS A 183 -10.56 11.45 10.30
N ALA A 184 -9.83 10.87 9.36
CA ALA A 184 -8.46 10.41 9.61
C ALA A 184 -7.54 11.57 10.04
N ARG A 185 -7.66 12.73 9.40
CA ARG A 185 -6.95 13.94 9.78
C ARG A 185 -7.31 14.42 11.20
N GLU A 186 -8.59 14.39 11.58
CA GLU A 186 -9.02 14.71 12.96
C GLU A 186 -8.32 13.83 14.00
N TRP A 187 -7.99 12.59 13.63
CA TRP A 187 -7.26 11.65 14.51
C TRP A 187 -5.74 11.80 14.43
N GLY A 188 -5.25 12.76 13.66
CA GLY A 188 -3.83 13.08 13.55
C GLY A 188 -3.05 12.22 12.56
N LEU A 189 -3.73 11.44 11.72
CA LEU A 189 -3.10 10.63 10.67
C LEU A 189 -2.71 11.51 9.47
N LYS A 190 -1.59 11.16 8.83
CA LYS A 190 -1.17 11.70 7.54
C LYS A 190 -2.00 11.11 6.41
N LEU A 191 -2.12 11.85 5.31
CA LEU A 191 -2.94 11.47 4.17
C LEU A 191 -2.08 11.34 2.92
N THR A 192 -2.21 10.22 2.22
CA THR A 192 -1.63 10.04 0.88
C THR A 192 -2.65 9.42 -0.06
N MET A 193 -2.53 9.64 -1.36
CA MET A 193 -3.46 9.09 -2.34
C MET A 193 -2.76 8.78 -3.64
N HIS A 194 -3.06 7.62 -4.20
CA HIS A 194 -2.69 7.28 -5.57
C HIS A 194 -3.49 8.14 -6.55
N CYS A 195 -2.76 8.74 -7.48
CA CYS A 195 -3.29 9.33 -8.70
C CYS A 195 -2.54 8.69 -9.85
N ASP A 196 -3.09 7.59 -10.35
CA ASP A 196 -2.43 6.72 -11.31
C ASP A 196 -2.22 7.39 -12.67
N VAL A 197 -1.21 6.91 -13.38
CA VAL A 197 -0.80 7.46 -14.66
C VAL A 197 -1.84 7.18 -15.74
N ASP A 198 -2.13 8.21 -16.55
CA ASP A 198 -2.99 8.14 -17.73
C ASP A 198 -4.41 7.61 -17.48
N GLN A 199 -4.94 7.83 -16.29
CA GLN A 199 -6.33 7.55 -15.98
C GLN A 199 -7.24 8.68 -16.47
N GLU A 200 -8.52 8.37 -16.68
CA GLU A 200 -9.53 9.38 -16.99
C GLU A 200 -9.61 10.40 -15.84
N ASN A 201 -9.59 11.70 -16.18
CA ASN A 201 -9.64 12.80 -15.21
C ASN A 201 -8.46 12.89 -14.23
N THR A 202 -7.31 12.28 -14.51
CA THR A 202 -6.15 12.26 -13.60
C THR A 202 -5.77 13.65 -13.11
N VAL A 203 -5.63 14.65 -13.98
CA VAL A 203 -5.25 16.03 -13.60
C VAL A 203 -6.27 16.62 -12.63
N SER A 204 -7.58 16.44 -12.87
CA SER A 204 -8.62 16.94 -11.99
C SER A 204 -8.65 16.19 -10.64
N ASN A 205 -8.36 14.89 -10.64
CA ASN A 205 -8.22 14.10 -9.44
C ASN A 205 -7.04 14.59 -8.60
N ILE A 206 -5.89 14.88 -9.21
CA ILE A 206 -4.72 15.44 -8.50
C ILE A 206 -5.08 16.81 -7.91
N TRP A 207 -5.77 17.69 -8.65
CA TRP A 207 -6.28 18.96 -8.13
C TRP A 207 -7.15 18.76 -6.88
N ASP A 208 -8.06 17.80 -6.91
CA ASP A 208 -8.95 17.50 -5.80
C ASP A 208 -8.17 16.97 -4.57
N VAL A 209 -7.20 16.10 -4.79
CA VAL A 209 -6.32 15.57 -3.74
C VAL A 209 -5.50 16.69 -3.10
N VAL A 210 -4.92 17.57 -3.91
CA VAL A 210 -4.06 18.67 -3.44
C VAL A 210 -4.85 19.77 -2.73
N THR A 211 -6.04 20.15 -3.24
CA THR A 211 -6.71 21.37 -2.79
C THR A 211 -7.95 21.14 -1.94
N LYS A 212 -8.64 20.01 -2.09
CA LYS A 212 -9.89 19.70 -1.36
C LYS A 212 -9.67 18.66 -0.26
N VAL A 213 -8.92 17.59 -0.57
CA VAL A 213 -8.53 16.62 0.46
C VAL A 213 -7.34 17.13 1.25
N GLU A 214 -6.48 17.95 0.64
CA GLU A 214 -5.26 18.51 1.23
C GLU A 214 -4.30 17.40 1.71
N ALA A 215 -4.07 16.39 0.87
CA ALA A 215 -3.17 15.28 1.19
C ALA A 215 -1.75 15.78 1.54
N ASP A 216 -1.06 15.04 2.40
CA ASP A 216 0.33 15.33 2.79
C ASP A 216 1.33 14.86 1.72
N ARG A 217 0.93 13.91 0.86
CA ARG A 217 1.68 13.38 -0.28
C ARG A 217 0.72 12.90 -1.37
N VAL A 218 1.15 12.93 -2.63
CA VAL A 218 0.44 12.30 -3.74
C VAL A 218 1.30 11.16 -4.25
N ASP A 219 0.74 9.95 -4.33
CA ASP A 219 1.45 8.80 -4.86
C ASP A 219 1.25 8.74 -6.38
N HIS A 220 2.30 8.50 -7.15
CA HIS A 220 2.44 8.72 -8.60
C HIS A 220 2.38 10.21 -8.97
N GLY A 221 1.19 10.75 -9.25
CA GLY A 221 0.99 12.17 -9.55
C GLY A 221 1.69 12.67 -10.82
N VAL A 222 2.16 11.78 -11.71
CA VAL A 222 3.00 12.09 -12.88
C VAL A 222 2.32 13.05 -13.84
N ASN A 223 1.00 12.88 -14.06
CA ASN A 223 0.24 13.75 -14.97
C ASN A 223 0.02 15.18 -14.42
N SER A 224 0.50 15.51 -13.23
CA SER A 224 0.57 16.91 -12.78
C SER A 224 1.39 17.78 -13.72
N LEU A 225 2.34 17.19 -14.47
CA LEU A 225 3.15 17.88 -15.48
C LEU A 225 2.35 18.39 -16.68
N GLU A 226 1.11 17.95 -16.86
CA GLU A 226 0.22 18.42 -17.92
C GLU A 226 -0.46 19.77 -17.59
N ASP A 227 -0.35 20.24 -16.33
CA ASP A 227 -0.93 21.49 -15.84
C ASP A 227 0.09 22.30 -15.03
N GLU A 228 0.60 23.37 -15.63
CA GLU A 228 1.60 24.25 -15.00
C GLU A 228 1.09 24.89 -13.68
N ALA A 229 -0.22 25.17 -13.58
CA ALA A 229 -0.81 25.76 -12.38
C ALA A 229 -0.86 24.73 -11.25
N LEU A 230 -1.15 23.46 -11.57
CA LEU A 230 -1.10 22.35 -10.61
C LEU A 230 0.32 22.13 -10.10
N CYS A 231 1.31 22.13 -10.99
CA CYS A 231 2.72 22.05 -10.60
C CYS A 231 3.11 23.19 -9.64
N ALA A 232 2.69 24.42 -9.94
CA ALA A 232 2.96 25.59 -9.09
C ALA A 232 2.29 25.44 -7.70
N GLU A 233 1.08 24.88 -7.63
CA GLU A 233 0.37 24.63 -6.37
C GLU A 233 1.06 23.55 -5.53
N ILE A 234 1.47 22.42 -6.15
CA ILE A 234 2.24 21.35 -5.51
C ILE A 234 3.54 21.92 -4.89
N VAL A 235 4.29 22.71 -5.66
CA VAL A 235 5.51 23.37 -5.18
C VAL A 235 5.22 24.35 -4.03
N THR A 236 4.16 25.15 -4.16
CA THR A 236 3.76 26.13 -3.13
C THR A 236 3.42 25.45 -1.81
N ARG A 237 2.78 24.31 -1.86
CA ARG A 237 2.44 23.48 -0.67
C ARG A 237 3.61 22.63 -0.17
N GLY A 238 4.67 22.49 -0.94
CA GLY A 238 5.81 21.64 -0.61
C GLY A 238 5.45 20.16 -0.57
N LEU A 239 4.51 19.71 -1.42
CA LEU A 239 4.06 18.32 -1.47
C LEU A 239 5.10 17.42 -2.13
N GLY A 240 5.30 16.24 -1.57
CA GLY A 240 6.01 15.14 -2.23
C GLY A 240 5.12 14.38 -3.21
N LEU A 241 5.74 13.86 -4.27
CA LEU A 241 5.15 12.93 -5.23
C LEU A 241 5.88 11.60 -5.16
#